data_25f639d4c8d4d95220ba08b8dc2864fe
#
_entry.id   25f639d4c8d4d95220ba08b8dc2864fe
#
_cell.length_a   1.000
_cell.length_b   1.000
_cell.length_c   1.000
_cell.angle_alpha   90.00
_cell.angle_beta   90.00
_cell.angle_gamma   90.00
#
_symmetry.space_group_name_H-M   'P 1'
#
loop_
_entity.id
_entity.type
_entity.pdbx_description
1 polymer ?
#
loop_
_entity_poly.entity_id
_entity_poly.type
_entity_poly.pdbx_seq_one_letter_code
_entity_poly.pdbx_strand_id
1 'polypeptide(L)'
;KNAAGLDVHTIKAGTGVFAATNYEVRIAKDGQTVDSKEFATAAGDKIPNGDMSGWSKRIWIDGSNNEYPITYPNPEGMKVWDSGNNAFLEQNNGEESLFTPLCRQDETEPGTARLQARMVLGFVFAPGNMFTGDFDYSGFSGTVNFGKPYAWTARPRALKVRYKAQVGKIDKVGSYDPDKD
;
A
#
# COMPACT_ATOMS: atom_id res chain seq x y z
N LYS A 1 12.25 12.27 -38.21
CA LYS A 1 12.92 13.59 -38.22
C LYS A 1 11.98 14.63 -37.63
N ASN A 2 12.53 15.60 -36.93
CA ASN A 2 11.75 16.75 -36.47
C ASN A 2 11.53 17.79 -37.61
N ALA A 3 10.83 18.87 -37.31
CA ALA A 3 10.59 19.95 -38.28
C ALA A 3 11.87 20.61 -38.86
N ALA A 4 13.02 20.48 -38.20
CA ALA A 4 14.32 20.91 -38.66
C ALA A 4 15.07 19.86 -39.49
N GLY A 5 14.46 18.73 -39.80
CA GLY A 5 15.07 17.63 -40.57
C GLY A 5 16.07 16.76 -39.80
N LEU A 6 16.21 16.99 -38.46
CA LEU A 6 17.09 16.22 -37.59
C LEU A 6 16.46 14.87 -37.21
N ASP A 7 17.28 13.86 -37.05
CA ASP A 7 16.84 12.58 -36.51
C ASP A 7 16.53 12.74 -35.01
N VAL A 8 15.35 12.26 -34.63
CA VAL A 8 14.89 12.31 -33.24
C VAL A 8 14.75 10.89 -32.72
N HIS A 9 15.47 10.58 -31.65
CA HIS A 9 15.33 9.33 -30.92
C HIS A 9 14.62 9.61 -29.58
N THR A 10 13.48 8.93 -29.38
CA THR A 10 12.71 9.07 -28.15
C THR A 10 12.91 7.85 -27.28
N ILE A 11 13.48 8.06 -26.09
CA ILE A 11 13.54 7.03 -25.05
C ILE A 11 12.27 7.17 -24.21
N LYS A 12 11.38 6.20 -24.30
CA LYS A 12 10.15 6.18 -23.49
C LYS A 12 10.47 5.85 -22.04
N ALA A 13 9.83 6.56 -21.12
CA ALA A 13 9.81 6.17 -19.71
C ALA A 13 9.37 4.70 -19.64
N GLY A 14 10.18 3.87 -19.02
CA GLY A 14 9.87 2.45 -19.01
C GLY A 14 10.96 1.52 -19.50
N THR A 15 11.95 2.03 -20.20
CA THR A 15 13.04 1.26 -20.78
C THR A 15 14.36 1.47 -20.01
N GLY A 16 14.33 1.28 -18.68
CA GLY A 16 15.54 1.41 -17.85
C GLY A 16 15.88 2.82 -17.38
N VAL A 17 15.00 3.80 -17.59
CA VAL A 17 15.16 5.16 -17.06
C VAL A 17 14.49 5.25 -15.68
N PHE A 18 15.29 5.52 -14.65
CA PHE A 18 14.85 5.64 -13.25
C PHE A 18 14.69 7.10 -12.84
N ALA A 19 13.85 7.36 -11.85
CA ALA A 19 13.70 8.67 -11.24
C ALA A 19 14.95 9.06 -10.41
N ALA A 20 15.18 10.37 -10.23
CA ALA A 20 16.29 10.94 -9.47
C ALA A 20 17.65 10.30 -9.82
N THR A 21 17.90 10.11 -11.10
CA THR A 21 19.10 9.43 -11.60
C THR A 21 19.78 10.29 -12.66
N ASN A 22 21.11 10.40 -12.57
CA ASN A 22 21.92 11.05 -13.60
C ASN A 22 22.19 10.06 -14.72
N TYR A 23 22.03 10.51 -15.94
CA TYR A 23 22.29 9.76 -17.17
C TYR A 23 23.22 10.53 -18.07
N GLU A 24 23.98 9.81 -18.84
CA GLU A 24 24.73 10.32 -19.97
C GLU A 24 24.23 9.64 -21.26
N VAL A 25 23.85 10.45 -22.23
CA VAL A 25 23.58 9.98 -23.60
C VAL A 25 24.83 10.23 -24.42
N ARG A 26 25.33 9.19 -25.06
CA ARG A 26 26.51 9.25 -25.93
C ARG A 26 26.12 8.94 -27.37
N ILE A 27 26.66 9.74 -28.28
CA ILE A 27 26.60 9.46 -29.72
C ILE A 27 27.96 8.85 -30.08
N ALA A 28 27.94 7.63 -30.64
CA ALA A 28 29.15 6.93 -31.05
C ALA A 28 29.17 6.76 -32.58
N LYS A 29 30.34 6.95 -33.17
CA LYS A 29 30.63 6.62 -34.56
C LYS A 29 31.88 5.73 -34.60
N ASP A 30 31.80 4.59 -35.27
CA ASP A 30 32.90 3.64 -35.40
C ASP A 30 33.51 3.21 -34.01
N GLY A 31 32.62 3.09 -33.00
CA GLY A 31 33.00 2.72 -31.63
C GLY A 31 33.58 3.85 -30.78
N GLN A 32 33.74 5.06 -31.32
CA GLN A 32 34.23 6.22 -30.60
C GLN A 32 33.07 7.18 -30.27
N THR A 33 33.04 7.69 -29.06
CA THR A 33 32.08 8.74 -28.68
C THR A 33 32.45 10.05 -29.38
N VAL A 34 31.54 10.54 -30.20
CA VAL A 34 31.70 11.80 -30.92
C VAL A 34 31.02 12.98 -30.23
N ASP A 35 30.00 12.69 -29.40
CA ASP A 35 29.32 13.67 -28.59
C ASP A 35 28.66 12.99 -27.39
N SER A 36 28.48 13.73 -26.29
CA SER A 36 27.72 13.25 -25.12
C SER A 36 27.00 14.39 -24.44
N LYS A 37 25.89 14.04 -23.78
CA LYS A 37 25.10 14.98 -22.99
C LYS A 37 24.62 14.32 -21.70
N GLU A 38 24.91 14.98 -20.60
CA GLU A 38 24.37 14.60 -19.31
C GLU A 38 23.00 15.23 -19.05
N PHE A 39 22.15 14.49 -18.37
CA PHE A 39 20.87 14.99 -17.85
C PHE A 39 20.49 14.23 -16.58
N ALA A 40 19.69 14.87 -15.75
CA ALA A 40 19.10 14.26 -14.56
C ALA A 40 17.60 14.07 -14.75
N THR A 41 17.10 12.93 -14.32
CA THR A 41 15.64 12.73 -14.24
C THR A 41 15.08 13.34 -12.95
N ALA A 42 13.84 13.82 -13.01
CA ALA A 42 13.15 14.35 -11.85
C ALA A 42 12.99 13.28 -10.75
N ALA A 43 12.76 13.73 -9.53
CA ALA A 43 12.38 12.85 -8.43
C ALA A 43 11.08 12.12 -8.78
N GLY A 44 11.00 10.87 -8.38
CA GLY A 44 9.77 10.08 -8.52
C GLY A 44 8.75 10.43 -7.44
N ASP A 45 7.50 10.07 -7.69
CA ASP A 45 6.43 10.20 -6.71
C ASP A 45 6.70 9.30 -5.50
N LYS A 46 6.26 9.76 -4.33
CA LYS A 46 6.20 8.96 -3.11
C LYS A 46 4.77 8.45 -2.95
N ILE A 47 4.63 7.24 -2.41
CA ILE A 47 3.30 6.78 -2.03
C ILE A 47 2.74 7.67 -0.92
N PRO A 48 1.53 8.23 -1.08
CA PRO A 48 0.95 9.08 -0.06
C PRO A 48 0.80 8.35 1.27
N ASN A 49 1.09 9.03 2.37
CA ASN A 49 1.11 8.47 3.72
C ASN A 49 1.94 7.15 3.86
N GLY A 50 2.97 6.99 3.03
CA GLY A 50 3.84 5.81 3.09
C GLY A 50 4.70 5.75 4.36
N ASP A 51 4.79 6.83 5.11
CA ASP A 51 5.43 6.93 6.42
C ASP A 51 4.46 6.64 7.59
N MET A 52 3.20 6.31 7.27
CA MET A 52 2.14 5.97 8.24
C MET A 52 1.94 7.04 9.34
N SER A 53 2.26 8.31 9.06
CA SER A 53 2.11 9.40 10.02
C SER A 53 0.68 9.90 10.15
N GLY A 54 -0.12 9.75 9.10
CA GLY A 54 -1.50 10.23 9.03
C GLY A 54 -2.52 9.12 9.30
N TRP A 55 -3.34 9.32 10.31
CA TRP A 55 -4.46 8.45 10.65
C TRP A 55 -5.71 9.29 10.91
N SER A 56 -6.87 8.75 10.54
CA SER A 56 -8.14 9.41 10.77
C SER A 56 -9.21 8.40 11.18
N LYS A 57 -10.40 8.91 11.46
CA LYS A 57 -11.63 8.13 11.52
C LYS A 57 -12.43 8.39 10.24
N ARG A 58 -12.95 7.34 9.63
CA ARG A 58 -13.97 7.47 8.58
C ARG A 58 -15.29 6.93 9.10
N ILE A 59 -16.37 7.42 8.57
CA ILE A 59 -17.69 6.87 8.84
C ILE A 59 -17.91 5.68 7.90
N TRP A 60 -18.20 4.55 8.48
CA TRP A 60 -18.74 3.39 7.77
C TRP A 60 -20.23 3.26 8.05
N ILE A 61 -21.00 2.96 7.02
CA ILE A 61 -22.46 2.86 7.12
C ILE A 61 -22.83 1.40 6.89
N ASP A 62 -23.56 0.80 7.81
CA ASP A 62 -24.03 -0.58 7.71
C ASP A 62 -25.28 -0.70 6.81
N GLY A 63 -25.73 -1.93 6.58
CA GLY A 63 -26.93 -2.22 5.79
C GLY A 63 -28.24 -1.68 6.38
N SER A 64 -28.23 -1.20 7.62
CA SER A 64 -29.36 -0.57 8.33
C SER A 64 -29.24 0.95 8.43
N ASN A 65 -28.29 1.55 7.70
CA ASN A 65 -27.95 2.98 7.72
C ASN A 65 -27.43 3.52 9.07
N ASN A 66 -26.88 2.66 9.91
CA ASN A 66 -26.18 3.13 11.09
C ASN A 66 -24.76 3.59 10.73
N GLU A 67 -24.31 4.66 11.35
CA GLU A 67 -23.00 5.26 11.12
C GLU A 67 -22.00 4.87 12.20
N TYR A 68 -20.83 4.39 11.80
CA TYR A 68 -19.78 3.97 12.72
C TYR A 68 -18.44 4.59 12.36
N PRO A 69 -17.78 5.29 13.32
CA PRO A 69 -16.43 5.79 13.11
C PRO A 69 -15.41 4.65 13.21
N ILE A 70 -14.68 4.37 12.13
CA ILE A 70 -13.62 3.36 12.11
C ILE A 70 -12.25 3.99 11.92
N THR A 71 -11.25 3.40 12.54
CA THR A 71 -9.85 3.77 12.35
C THR A 71 -9.42 3.49 10.92
N TYR A 72 -8.81 4.49 10.29
CA TYR A 72 -8.49 4.50 8.88
C TYR A 72 -7.04 4.95 8.66
N PRO A 73 -6.21 4.17 7.91
CA PRO A 73 -4.78 4.44 7.75
C PRO A 73 -4.48 5.53 6.74
N ASN A 74 -5.20 6.65 6.82
CA ASN A 74 -4.99 7.83 6.00
C ASN A 74 -5.24 9.10 6.82
N PRO A 75 -4.60 10.22 6.46
CA PRO A 75 -5.06 11.55 6.88
C PRO A 75 -6.49 11.80 6.40
N GLU A 76 -7.17 12.73 7.05
CA GLU A 76 -8.50 13.14 6.64
C GLU A 76 -8.54 13.56 5.16
N GLY A 77 -9.58 13.13 4.45
CA GLY A 77 -9.76 13.41 3.01
C GLY A 77 -8.93 12.55 2.05
N MET A 78 -7.99 11.76 2.54
CA MET A 78 -7.20 10.85 1.70
C MET A 78 -7.85 9.47 1.61
N LYS A 79 -7.75 8.82 0.44
CA LYS A 79 -8.23 7.46 0.18
C LYS A 79 -7.19 6.67 -0.62
N VAL A 80 -6.11 6.26 0.02
CA VAL A 80 -5.04 5.46 -0.61
C VAL A 80 -4.94 4.09 0.03
N TRP A 81 -4.95 4.06 1.35
CA TRP A 81 -4.82 2.84 2.14
C TRP A 81 -6.16 2.39 2.69
N ASP A 82 -6.34 1.09 2.82
CA ASP A 82 -7.47 0.49 3.52
C ASP A 82 -7.03 -0.74 4.31
N SER A 83 -7.96 -1.29 5.09
CA SER A 83 -7.76 -2.46 5.96
C SER A 83 -9.10 -3.17 6.18
N GLY A 84 -9.04 -4.36 6.75
CA GLY A 84 -10.24 -5.12 7.13
C GLY A 84 -10.94 -4.66 8.41
N ASN A 85 -10.65 -3.47 8.93
CA ASN A 85 -11.22 -3.01 10.21
C ASN A 85 -12.76 -2.96 10.22
N ASN A 86 -13.40 -2.57 9.11
CA ASN A 86 -14.86 -2.48 9.02
C ASN A 86 -15.58 -3.82 9.22
N ALA A 87 -14.94 -4.94 8.90
CA ALA A 87 -15.52 -6.26 9.16
C ALA A 87 -15.80 -6.51 10.65
N PHE A 88 -15.06 -5.86 11.54
CA PHE A 88 -15.23 -6.00 12.98
C PHE A 88 -16.34 -5.14 13.54
N LEU A 89 -16.61 -4.02 12.95
CA LEU A 89 -17.67 -3.12 13.41
C LEU A 89 -19.03 -3.79 13.28
N GLU A 90 -19.30 -4.43 12.17
CA GLU A 90 -20.55 -5.16 11.95
C GLU A 90 -20.73 -6.27 12.99
N GLN A 91 -19.67 -7.00 13.32
CA GLN A 91 -19.71 -8.10 14.30
C GLN A 91 -19.88 -7.64 15.74
N ASN A 92 -19.58 -6.37 16.05
CA ASN A 92 -19.64 -5.80 17.39
C ASN A 92 -20.70 -4.68 17.50
N ASN A 93 -21.76 -4.72 16.68
CA ASN A 93 -22.81 -3.72 16.63
C ASN A 93 -22.28 -2.28 16.51
N GLY A 94 -21.14 -2.12 15.82
CA GLY A 94 -20.54 -0.84 15.52
C GLY A 94 -19.74 -0.19 16.63
N GLU A 95 -19.55 -0.82 17.77
CA GLU A 95 -18.77 -0.25 18.87
C GLU A 95 -17.29 -0.58 18.75
N GLU A 96 -16.51 0.32 18.16
CA GLU A 96 -15.03 0.18 18.07
C GLU A 96 -14.37 0.02 19.45
N SER A 97 -15.01 0.51 20.52
CA SER A 97 -14.55 0.36 21.90
C SER A 97 -14.55 -1.09 22.40
N LEU A 98 -15.38 -1.97 21.82
CA LEU A 98 -15.47 -3.37 22.19
C LEU A 98 -14.37 -4.24 21.57
N PHE A 99 -13.59 -3.72 20.64
CA PHE A 99 -12.48 -4.44 20.07
C PHE A 99 -11.31 -3.51 19.73
N THR A 100 -10.11 -4.07 19.70
CA THR A 100 -8.95 -3.35 19.21
C THR A 100 -8.84 -3.53 17.71
N PRO A 101 -8.82 -2.46 16.89
CA PRO A 101 -8.67 -2.55 15.46
C PRO A 101 -7.46 -3.39 15.06
N LEU A 102 -7.60 -4.24 14.04
CA LEU A 102 -6.53 -5.09 13.52
C LEU A 102 -5.42 -4.30 12.83
N CYS A 103 -5.79 -3.16 12.27
CA CYS A 103 -4.88 -2.17 11.69
C CYS A 103 -5.09 -0.84 12.43
N ARG A 104 -4.07 -0.34 13.09
CA ARG A 104 -4.10 0.94 13.82
C ARG A 104 -2.74 1.59 13.87
N GLN A 105 -2.72 2.85 14.24
CA GLN A 105 -1.45 3.51 14.58
C GLN A 105 -0.88 2.87 15.86
N ASP A 106 0.43 2.68 15.89
CA ASP A 106 1.09 2.26 17.12
C ASP A 106 1.10 3.43 18.13
N GLU A 107 0.70 3.16 19.36
CA GLU A 107 0.58 4.18 20.42
C GLU A 107 1.94 4.65 20.93
N THR A 108 2.95 3.82 20.79
CA THR A 108 4.31 4.06 21.32
C THR A 108 5.30 4.52 20.26
N GLU A 109 5.03 4.22 18.99
CA GLU A 109 5.90 4.56 17.87
C GLU A 109 5.10 5.31 16.78
N PRO A 110 4.94 6.64 16.89
CA PRO A 110 4.28 7.44 15.85
C PRO A 110 4.90 7.18 14.46
N GLY A 111 4.08 7.17 13.41
CA GLY A 111 4.53 6.80 12.06
C GLY A 111 4.71 5.30 11.86
N THR A 112 4.11 4.48 12.71
CA THR A 112 4.12 3.02 12.59
C THR A 112 2.69 2.50 12.53
N ALA A 113 2.41 1.67 11.53
CA ALA A 113 1.18 0.90 11.47
C ALA A 113 1.35 -0.40 12.26
N ARG A 114 0.46 -0.66 13.19
CA ARG A 114 0.39 -1.91 13.92
C ARG A 114 -0.67 -2.82 13.31
N LEU A 115 -0.22 -3.97 12.80
CA LEU A 115 -1.07 -5.01 12.26
C LEU A 115 -1.11 -6.17 13.26
N GLN A 116 -2.30 -6.59 13.65
CA GLN A 116 -2.48 -7.63 14.67
C GLN A 116 -3.53 -8.64 14.22
N ALA A 117 -3.12 -9.90 14.06
CA ALA A 117 -4.06 -10.98 13.84
C ALA A 117 -4.74 -11.40 15.15
N ARG A 118 -5.96 -11.87 15.07
CA ARG A 118 -6.69 -12.45 16.22
C ARG A 118 -7.79 -13.40 15.80
N MET A 119 -8.22 -14.20 16.76
CA MET A 119 -9.45 -14.97 16.62
C MET A 119 -10.66 -14.08 16.92
N VAL A 120 -11.64 -14.08 16.04
CA VAL A 120 -12.92 -13.38 16.16
C VAL A 120 -14.02 -14.40 16.37
N LEU A 121 -15.01 -14.08 17.19
CA LEU A 121 -16.11 -15.00 17.53
C LEU A 121 -15.64 -16.40 18.01
N GLY A 122 -14.39 -16.52 18.45
CA GLY A 122 -13.81 -17.77 18.91
C GLY A 122 -13.44 -18.80 17.83
N PHE A 123 -13.77 -18.57 16.58
CA PHE A 123 -13.51 -19.55 15.49
C PHE A 123 -13.06 -18.93 14.15
N VAL A 124 -13.17 -17.62 13.94
CA VAL A 124 -12.70 -16.95 12.72
C VAL A 124 -11.33 -16.34 12.97
N PHE A 125 -10.33 -16.79 12.21
CA PHE A 125 -9.03 -16.14 12.20
C PHE A 125 -9.07 -14.91 11.30
N ALA A 126 -8.78 -13.76 11.88
CA ALA A 126 -8.74 -12.49 11.17
C ALA A 126 -7.31 -11.93 11.17
N PRO A 127 -6.63 -11.91 10.03
CA PRO A 127 -5.31 -11.34 9.93
C PRO A 127 -5.37 -9.82 9.96
N GLY A 128 -4.45 -9.19 10.69
CA GLY A 128 -4.19 -7.76 10.53
C GLY A 128 -3.62 -7.49 9.15
N ASN A 129 -4.26 -6.60 8.41
CA ASN A 129 -3.87 -6.27 7.05
C ASN A 129 -3.96 -4.77 6.79
N MET A 130 -3.20 -4.32 5.80
CA MET A 130 -3.24 -2.98 5.24
C MET A 130 -2.78 -3.05 3.79
N PHE A 131 -3.46 -2.37 2.90
CA PHE A 131 -3.19 -2.39 1.47
C PHE A 131 -3.62 -1.09 0.81
N THR A 132 -3.12 -0.84 -0.39
CA THR A 132 -3.66 0.23 -1.24
C THR A 132 -4.90 -0.29 -1.94
N GLY A 133 -6.02 0.40 -1.80
CA GLY A 133 -7.29 -0.04 -2.36
C GLY A 133 -8.49 0.27 -1.49
N ASP A 134 -9.54 -0.53 -1.64
CA ASP A 134 -10.76 -0.46 -0.84
C ASP A 134 -11.13 -1.85 -0.31
N PHE A 135 -11.72 -1.88 0.88
CA PHE A 135 -12.31 -3.05 1.48
C PHE A 135 -13.79 -2.80 1.78
N ASP A 136 -14.63 -3.67 1.22
CA ASP A 136 -16.05 -3.73 1.54
C ASP A 136 -16.37 -5.02 2.25
N TYR A 137 -17.27 -4.96 3.23
CA TYR A 137 -17.70 -6.10 4.01
C TYR A 137 -19.22 -6.10 4.15
N SER A 138 -19.82 -7.27 3.92
CA SER A 138 -21.25 -7.49 4.09
C SER A 138 -21.51 -8.92 4.57
N GLY A 139 -22.22 -9.05 5.66
CA GLY A 139 -22.51 -10.32 6.31
C GLY A 139 -21.23 -11.03 6.78
N PHE A 140 -20.82 -12.09 6.12
CA PHE A 140 -19.57 -12.84 6.39
C PHE A 140 -18.60 -12.81 5.21
N SER A 141 -18.81 -11.93 4.25
CA SER A 141 -17.99 -11.84 3.03
C SER A 141 -17.29 -10.49 2.93
N GLY A 142 -15.99 -10.54 2.76
CA GLY A 142 -15.17 -9.36 2.48
C GLY A 142 -14.74 -9.32 1.02
N THR A 143 -14.84 -8.15 0.39
CA THR A 143 -14.34 -7.91 -0.96
C THR A 143 -13.20 -6.91 -0.90
N VAL A 144 -12.07 -7.29 -1.47
CA VAL A 144 -10.88 -6.44 -1.54
C VAL A 144 -10.63 -6.04 -2.98
N ASN A 145 -10.58 -4.74 -3.25
CA ASN A 145 -10.18 -4.17 -4.53
C ASN A 145 -8.76 -3.63 -4.41
N PHE A 146 -7.77 -4.48 -4.64
CA PHE A 146 -6.36 -4.10 -4.54
C PHE A 146 -5.94 -3.11 -5.63
N GLY A 147 -5.04 -2.21 -5.27
CA GLY A 147 -4.42 -1.29 -6.21
C GLY A 147 -5.35 -0.22 -6.77
N LYS A 148 -6.50 0.02 -6.19
CA LYS A 148 -7.46 1.03 -6.62
C LYS A 148 -6.91 2.43 -6.28
N PRO A 149 -7.14 3.36 -7.13
CA PRO A 149 -6.22 3.83 -8.13
C PRO A 149 -5.26 4.86 -7.54
N TYR A 150 -4.11 4.46 -7.16
CA TYR A 150 -3.02 5.41 -7.11
C TYR A 150 -2.30 5.35 -8.45
N ALA A 151 -2.43 6.39 -9.26
CA ALA A 151 -1.72 6.52 -10.53
C ALA A 151 -0.22 6.71 -10.27
N TRP A 152 0.49 5.62 -10.08
CA TRP A 152 1.91 5.63 -9.85
C TRP A 152 2.67 5.95 -11.14
N THR A 153 3.41 7.04 -11.15
CA THR A 153 4.16 7.51 -12.31
C THR A 153 5.65 7.20 -12.23
N ALA A 154 6.15 6.86 -11.04
CA ALA A 154 7.55 6.53 -10.82
C ALA A 154 7.83 5.03 -10.97
N ARG A 155 9.10 4.68 -11.20
CA ARG A 155 9.60 3.30 -11.21
C ARG A 155 10.47 3.07 -9.98
N PRO A 156 9.94 2.57 -8.88
CA PRO A 156 10.73 2.31 -7.69
C PRO A 156 11.75 1.20 -7.95
N ARG A 157 12.97 1.36 -7.45
CA ARG A 157 13.99 0.31 -7.48
C ARG A 157 13.78 -0.73 -6.39
N ALA A 158 13.17 -0.32 -5.27
CA ALA A 158 12.99 -1.16 -4.10
C ALA A 158 11.82 -0.68 -3.26
N LEU A 159 11.16 -1.61 -2.61
CA LEU A 159 10.31 -1.36 -1.44
C LEU A 159 11.19 -1.56 -0.20
N LYS A 160 11.34 -0.49 0.61
CA LYS A 160 12.02 -0.56 1.90
C LYS A 160 10.98 -0.51 3.00
N VAL A 161 10.92 -1.55 3.81
CA VAL A 161 10.02 -1.66 4.95
C VAL A 161 10.86 -1.87 6.20
N ARG A 162 10.64 -1.04 7.22
CA ARG A 162 11.15 -1.28 8.56
C ARG A 162 10.04 -1.92 9.37
N TYR A 163 10.27 -3.07 9.95
CA TYR A 163 9.23 -3.79 10.70
C TYR A 163 9.79 -4.42 11.98
N LYS A 164 8.89 -4.59 12.93
CA LYS A 164 9.04 -5.48 14.08
C LYS A 164 7.99 -6.58 13.94
N ALA A 165 8.33 -7.81 14.26
CA ALA A 165 7.40 -8.92 14.23
C ALA A 165 7.41 -9.65 15.57
N GLN A 166 6.21 -9.97 16.06
CA GLN A 166 6.01 -10.88 17.18
C GLN A 166 5.18 -12.05 16.66
N VAL A 167 5.84 -13.20 16.50
CA VAL A 167 5.21 -14.42 15.99
C VAL A 167 4.76 -15.26 17.18
N GLY A 168 3.47 -15.58 17.23
CA GLY A 168 2.91 -16.52 18.20
C GLY A 168 3.23 -17.98 17.84
N LYS A 169 2.92 -18.89 18.77
CA LYS A 169 2.92 -20.32 18.45
C LYS A 169 1.74 -20.63 17.54
N ILE A 170 1.94 -21.58 16.61
CA ILE A 170 0.85 -22.17 15.85
C ILE A 170 0.07 -23.09 16.81
N ASP A 171 -1.14 -22.68 17.17
CA ASP A 171 -2.01 -23.41 18.11
C ASP A 171 -3.20 -24.08 17.41
N LYS A 172 -3.48 -23.70 16.16
CA LYS A 172 -4.47 -24.34 15.29
C LYS A 172 -3.92 -24.48 13.88
N VAL A 173 -3.94 -25.67 13.37
CA VAL A 173 -3.63 -26.01 11.98
C VAL A 173 -4.94 -26.47 11.34
N GLY A 174 -5.45 -25.70 10.38
CA GLY A 174 -6.67 -26.07 9.63
C GLY A 174 -6.39 -27.23 8.68
N SER A 175 -6.53 -27.00 7.40
CA SER A 175 -6.13 -27.95 6.34
C SER A 175 -4.65 -27.88 5.95
N TYR A 176 -3.85 -27.11 6.66
CA TYR A 176 -2.40 -27.01 6.45
C TYR A 176 -1.72 -28.31 6.91
N ASP A 177 -0.96 -28.89 6.05
CA ASP A 177 -0.17 -30.08 6.32
C ASP A 177 1.32 -29.69 6.26
N PRO A 178 2.00 -29.58 7.42
CA PRO A 178 3.39 -29.13 7.45
C PRO A 178 4.36 -30.09 6.74
N ASP A 179 3.93 -31.32 6.46
CA ASP A 179 4.74 -32.31 5.75
C ASP A 179 4.57 -32.25 4.21
N LYS A 180 3.68 -31.36 3.72
CA LYS A 180 3.39 -31.20 2.29
C LYS A 180 3.80 -29.84 1.70
N ASP A 181 4.15 -28.88 2.53
CA ASP A 181 4.66 -27.57 2.19
C ASP A 181 6.12 -27.43 2.67
#